data_500cc047b9bfb9f5c64306582eaed59c
#
_entry.id   500cc047b9bfb9f5c64306582eaed59c
#
_cell.length_a   1.000
_cell.length_b   1.000
_cell.length_c   1.000
_cell.angle_alpha   90.00
_cell.angle_beta   90.00
_cell.angle_gamma   90.00
#
_symmetry.space_group_name_H-M   'P 1'
#
loop_
_entity.id
_entity.type
_entity.pdbx_description
1 polymer ?
#
loop_
_entity_poly.entity_id
_entity_poly.type
_entity_poly.pdbx_seq_one_letter_code
_entity_poly.pdbx_strand_id
1 'polypeptide(L)'
;METKTLYSLKFQIKEILEIKRVSIKKPTLYKKTKICMKLIEVFEQCEVVRVKGRCIYRLPDLILMIFLAMLAGADNAVEITVFWESDEVTKLYKKVFKYDRVPSHDTFQRILSIIKPIELNAILVYATELRDKALRKAFGIQEVEKNAVIIDGKVMRGTKRKSGTEEEIKALQVLNIMHYDSETCILSIPIETKSNEIPHAREAIKTLIDCNNIIFTFDSLHTNMETVNLIISLKGDYVGGLKGNQRKLNEFAREKFTDEYIEKCKHNGALYVETSEISHNQLEVRKFCLYRLSSVDKRSQFLEWQRVETITCVKKSTCNNVTGEKTEEIRYYISSLKDIELIVRTIRSHWAIENNLHWELDTVMKKDECAFTNRTAALNWSILSKVCLSFLRRYQQLLGKRAPSKKGLRKKIGWSFGSMLSDILLMMDPDELKDALTLTPKEN
;
A
#
# COMPACT_ATOMS: atom_id res chain seq x y z
N MET A 1 0.82 31.89 11.32
CA MET A 1 0.94 30.48 11.71
C MET A 1 1.06 29.69 10.42
N GLU A 2 2.25 29.29 10.05
CA GLU A 2 2.49 28.46 8.87
C GLU A 2 1.71 27.15 9.04
N THR A 3 0.78 26.90 8.16
CA THR A 3 0.11 25.62 8.00
C THR A 3 1.16 24.58 7.68
N LYS A 4 1.64 23.84 8.69
CA LYS A 4 2.47 22.66 8.47
C LYS A 4 1.62 21.65 7.68
N THR A 5 1.78 21.68 6.38
CA THR A 5 1.13 20.72 5.47
C THR A 5 1.54 19.33 5.90
N LEU A 6 0.57 18.51 6.30
CA LEU A 6 0.74 17.14 6.74
C LEU A 6 1.08 16.25 5.52
N TYR A 7 2.33 16.31 5.06
CA TYR A 7 2.76 15.49 3.93
C TYR A 7 3.08 14.05 4.36
N SER A 8 2.70 13.09 3.53
CA SER A 8 3.10 11.70 3.70
C SER A 8 4.64 11.55 3.61
N LEU A 9 5.18 10.46 4.16
CA LEU A 9 6.62 10.15 4.05
C LEU A 9 7.13 10.26 2.60
N LYS A 10 6.29 9.86 1.62
CA LYS A 10 6.57 9.98 0.19
C LYS A 10 6.81 11.44 -0.24
N PHE A 11 5.93 12.36 0.17
CA PHE A 11 6.05 13.78 -0.18
C PHE A 11 7.23 14.43 0.56
N GLN A 12 7.42 14.12 1.81
CA GLN A 12 8.53 14.64 2.62
C GLN A 12 9.89 14.22 2.05
N ILE A 13 10.06 12.94 1.64
CA ILE A 13 11.26 12.50 0.93
C ILE A 13 11.41 13.25 -0.39
N LYS A 14 10.33 13.42 -1.15
CA LYS A 14 10.37 14.14 -2.43
C LYS A 14 10.84 15.58 -2.26
N GLU A 15 10.32 16.32 -1.29
CA GLU A 15 10.75 17.69 -0.97
C GLU A 15 12.24 17.75 -0.64
N ILE A 16 12.73 16.85 0.24
CA ILE A 16 14.15 16.79 0.58
C ILE A 16 15.02 16.53 -0.66
N LEU A 17 14.58 15.63 -1.55
CA LEU A 17 15.29 15.30 -2.78
C LEU A 17 15.23 16.41 -3.84
N GLU A 18 14.21 17.28 -3.79
CA GLU A 18 14.16 18.48 -4.66
C GLU A 18 15.16 19.54 -4.22
N ILE A 19 15.45 19.64 -2.93
CA ILE A 19 16.39 20.61 -2.37
C ILE A 19 17.83 20.07 -2.32
N LYS A 20 18.01 18.75 -2.15
CA LYS A 20 19.31 18.10 -1.96
C LYS A 20 19.61 17.06 -3.01
N ARG A 21 20.88 16.91 -3.38
CA ARG A 21 21.38 15.76 -4.14
C ARG A 21 21.59 14.59 -3.20
N VAL A 22 21.13 13.42 -3.58
CA VAL A 22 21.34 12.18 -2.83
C VAL A 22 22.32 11.29 -3.57
N SER A 23 23.35 10.83 -2.88
CA SER A 23 24.26 9.80 -3.34
C SER A 23 24.28 8.68 -2.32
N ILE A 24 24.29 7.43 -2.77
CA ILE A 24 24.33 6.25 -1.91
C ILE A 24 25.69 5.55 -2.11
N LYS A 25 26.48 5.49 -1.04
CA LYS A 25 27.74 4.71 -1.05
C LYS A 25 27.42 3.22 -1.03
N LYS A 26 28.01 2.46 -1.96
CA LYS A 26 27.77 1.02 -2.05
C LYS A 26 28.27 0.28 -0.80
N PRO A 27 27.42 -0.51 -0.15
CA PRO A 27 27.81 -1.27 1.03
C PRO A 27 28.74 -2.44 0.67
N THR A 28 29.65 -2.75 1.58
CA THR A 28 30.53 -3.92 1.48
C THR A 28 29.72 -5.22 1.61
N LEU A 29 30.31 -6.35 1.20
CA LEU A 29 29.68 -7.66 1.37
C LEU A 29 29.40 -7.98 2.86
N TYR A 30 30.24 -7.51 3.77
CA TYR A 30 30.01 -7.63 5.22
C TYR A 30 28.74 -6.92 5.66
N LYS A 31 28.54 -5.67 5.25
CA LYS A 31 27.33 -4.89 5.56
C LYS A 31 26.07 -5.55 5.01
N LYS A 32 26.11 -6.07 3.78
CA LYS A 32 25.00 -6.83 3.17
C LYS A 32 24.61 -8.04 4.01
N THR A 33 25.60 -8.81 4.46
CA THR A 33 25.38 -9.98 5.31
C THR A 33 24.74 -9.60 6.64
N LYS A 34 25.23 -8.52 7.29
CA LYS A 34 24.69 -8.01 8.55
C LYS A 34 23.21 -7.65 8.43
N ILE A 35 22.82 -6.97 7.34
CA ILE A 35 21.41 -6.58 7.11
C ILE A 35 20.54 -7.81 6.84
N CYS A 36 21.02 -8.78 6.04
CA CYS A 36 20.30 -10.04 5.83
C CYS A 36 20.07 -10.77 7.16
N MET A 37 21.05 -10.78 8.07
CA MET A 37 20.88 -11.38 9.40
C MET A 37 19.82 -10.67 10.23
N LYS A 38 19.76 -9.34 10.20
CA LYS A 38 18.66 -8.58 10.86
C LYS A 38 17.28 -8.94 10.29
N LEU A 39 17.14 -9.11 8.99
CA LEU A 39 15.88 -9.56 8.39
C LEU A 39 15.53 -11.00 8.79
N ILE A 40 16.52 -11.87 8.90
CA ILE A 40 16.31 -13.24 9.42
C ILE A 40 15.76 -13.20 10.84
N GLU A 41 16.33 -12.36 11.73
CA GLU A 41 15.84 -12.17 13.11
C GLU A 41 14.38 -11.71 13.13
N VAL A 42 13.98 -10.81 12.23
CA VAL A 42 12.59 -10.40 12.07
C VAL A 42 11.69 -11.57 11.66
N PHE A 43 12.16 -12.38 10.71
CA PHE A 43 11.39 -13.53 10.20
C PHE A 43 11.38 -14.73 11.14
N GLU A 44 12.25 -14.78 12.17
CA GLU A 44 12.24 -15.81 13.22
C GLU A 44 10.95 -15.79 14.05
N GLN A 45 10.23 -14.69 14.04
CA GLN A 45 8.93 -14.57 14.73
C GLN A 45 7.80 -15.34 14.01
N CYS A 46 8.04 -15.85 12.78
CA CYS A 46 7.07 -16.66 12.05
C CYS A 46 7.10 -18.11 12.52
N GLU A 47 5.99 -18.59 13.04
CA GLU A 47 5.86 -19.96 13.51
C GLU A 47 5.13 -20.83 12.48
N VAL A 48 5.70 -21.97 12.17
CA VAL A 48 5.06 -23.02 11.36
C VAL A 48 5.37 -24.37 12.00
N VAL A 49 4.34 -25.19 12.16
CA VAL A 49 4.53 -26.56 12.63
C VAL A 49 5.29 -27.37 11.59
N ARG A 50 6.55 -27.64 11.87
CA ARG A 50 7.45 -28.45 11.02
C ARG A 50 8.06 -29.59 11.85
N VAL A 51 8.23 -30.75 11.24
CA VAL A 51 8.80 -31.90 11.93
C VAL A 51 10.30 -31.64 12.22
N LYS A 52 10.63 -31.48 13.48
CA LYS A 52 12.03 -31.33 13.94
C LYS A 52 12.88 -32.49 13.40
N GLY A 53 14.08 -32.16 12.90
CA GLY A 53 15.03 -33.15 12.34
C GLY A 53 14.80 -33.56 10.88
N ARG A 54 13.66 -33.18 10.26
CA ARG A 54 13.40 -33.41 8.82
C ARG A 54 13.49 -32.15 7.96
N CYS A 55 13.84 -31.01 8.56
CA CYS A 55 13.94 -29.74 7.86
C CYS A 55 15.39 -29.34 7.69
N ILE A 56 15.87 -29.32 6.44
CA ILE A 56 17.24 -28.88 6.10
C ILE A 56 17.35 -27.36 6.25
N TYR A 57 16.34 -26.62 5.79
CA TYR A 57 16.34 -25.15 5.73
C TYR A 57 15.49 -24.56 6.85
N ARG A 58 15.97 -23.51 7.49
CA ARG A 58 15.19 -22.74 8.48
C ARG A 58 14.07 -21.95 7.78
N LEU A 59 12.96 -21.78 8.45
CA LEU A 59 11.82 -21.01 7.90
C LEU A 59 12.18 -19.54 7.60
N PRO A 60 12.82 -18.78 8.50
CA PRO A 60 13.22 -17.40 8.23
C PRO A 60 14.10 -17.25 6.99
N ASP A 61 15.01 -18.21 6.79
CA ASP A 61 15.91 -18.21 5.63
C ASP A 61 15.13 -18.39 4.33
N LEU A 62 14.15 -19.29 4.32
CA LEU A 62 13.28 -19.51 3.16
C LEU A 62 12.42 -18.28 2.84
N ILE A 63 11.87 -17.60 3.86
CA ILE A 63 11.10 -16.36 3.68
C ILE A 63 12.01 -15.27 3.08
N LEU A 64 13.23 -15.10 3.61
CA LEU A 64 14.19 -14.13 3.08
C LEU A 64 14.59 -14.47 1.64
N MET A 65 14.84 -15.75 1.33
CA MET A 65 15.17 -16.20 -0.03
C MET A 65 14.05 -15.85 -1.01
N ILE A 66 12.80 -16.12 -0.67
CA ILE A 66 11.64 -15.77 -1.50
C ILE A 66 11.56 -14.25 -1.70
N PHE A 67 11.64 -13.48 -0.62
CA PHE A 67 11.54 -12.02 -0.66
C PHE A 67 12.62 -11.39 -1.56
N LEU A 68 13.88 -11.80 -1.40
CA LEU A 68 14.99 -11.25 -2.19
C LEU A 68 14.91 -11.65 -3.67
N ALA A 69 14.54 -12.90 -3.97
CA ALA A 69 14.34 -13.35 -5.35
C ALA A 69 13.19 -12.62 -6.03
N MET A 70 12.08 -12.36 -5.32
CA MET A 70 10.96 -11.57 -5.84
C MET A 70 11.36 -10.12 -6.14
N LEU A 71 12.15 -9.49 -5.29
CA LEU A 71 12.72 -8.16 -5.57
C LEU A 71 13.62 -8.17 -6.81
N ALA A 72 14.33 -9.27 -7.05
CA ALA A 72 15.24 -9.46 -8.19
C ALA A 72 14.54 -9.92 -9.47
N GLY A 73 13.23 -10.16 -9.46
CA GLY A 73 12.48 -10.46 -10.67
C GLY A 73 11.81 -11.82 -10.73
N ALA A 74 12.00 -12.69 -9.74
CA ALA A 74 11.33 -14.00 -9.71
C ALA A 74 9.79 -13.84 -9.57
N ASP A 75 9.05 -14.48 -10.46
CA ASP A 75 7.59 -14.42 -10.53
C ASP A 75 6.92 -15.74 -10.11
N ASN A 76 7.69 -16.79 -9.84
CA ASN A 76 7.22 -18.09 -9.38
C ASN A 76 8.32 -18.86 -8.60
N ALA A 77 7.97 -20.02 -8.05
CA ALA A 77 8.88 -20.81 -7.22
C ALA A 77 10.08 -21.39 -7.99
N VAL A 78 9.91 -21.71 -9.28
CA VAL A 78 11.00 -22.19 -10.15
C VAL A 78 12.04 -21.10 -10.33
N GLU A 79 11.61 -19.89 -10.63
CA GLU A 79 12.50 -18.74 -10.81
C GLU A 79 13.23 -18.36 -9.52
N ILE A 80 12.65 -18.60 -8.34
CA ILE A 80 13.36 -18.43 -7.06
C ILE A 80 14.55 -19.38 -6.99
N THR A 81 14.37 -20.66 -7.33
CA THR A 81 15.45 -21.64 -7.33
C THR A 81 16.54 -21.25 -8.31
N VAL A 82 16.20 -20.95 -9.56
CA VAL A 82 17.14 -20.51 -10.61
C VAL A 82 17.92 -19.26 -10.18
N PHE A 83 17.25 -18.30 -9.55
CA PHE A 83 17.90 -17.09 -9.04
C PHE A 83 19.01 -17.43 -8.02
N TRP A 84 18.74 -18.29 -7.05
CA TRP A 84 19.71 -18.65 -6.01
C TRP A 84 20.83 -19.60 -6.50
N GLU A 85 20.61 -20.32 -7.61
CA GLU A 85 21.60 -21.15 -8.28
C GLU A 85 22.56 -20.35 -9.16
N SER A 86 22.24 -19.07 -9.48
CA SER A 86 23.09 -18.25 -10.33
C SER A 86 24.40 -17.84 -9.66
N ASP A 87 25.49 -17.79 -10.42
CA ASP A 87 26.85 -17.51 -9.95
C ASP A 87 26.95 -16.15 -9.22
N GLU A 88 26.20 -15.15 -9.68
CA GLU A 88 26.20 -13.81 -9.12
C GLU A 88 25.77 -13.76 -7.64
N VAL A 89 24.87 -14.63 -7.24
CA VAL A 89 24.31 -14.64 -5.87
C VAL A 89 24.88 -15.74 -4.99
N THR A 90 25.59 -16.73 -5.54
CA THR A 90 26.12 -17.88 -4.80
C THR A 90 27.04 -17.46 -3.65
N LYS A 91 27.85 -16.42 -3.83
CA LYS A 91 28.72 -15.89 -2.74
C LYS A 91 27.91 -15.36 -1.56
N LEU A 92 26.82 -14.61 -1.83
CA LEU A 92 25.93 -14.12 -0.78
C LEU A 92 25.16 -15.27 -0.13
N TYR A 93 24.64 -16.20 -0.93
CA TYR A 93 23.94 -17.39 -0.47
C TYR A 93 24.77 -18.17 0.55
N LYS A 94 25.97 -18.59 0.17
CA LYS A 94 26.89 -19.37 1.05
C LYS A 94 27.26 -18.61 2.33
N LYS A 95 27.41 -17.28 2.23
CA LYS A 95 27.80 -16.45 3.39
C LYS A 95 26.66 -16.22 4.37
N VAL A 96 25.44 -16.02 3.89
CA VAL A 96 24.25 -15.71 4.70
C VAL A 96 23.62 -16.98 5.25
N PHE A 97 23.31 -17.93 4.37
CA PHE A 97 22.50 -19.11 4.73
C PHE A 97 23.32 -20.32 5.13
N LYS A 98 24.55 -20.45 4.65
CA LYS A 98 25.49 -21.54 4.99
C LYS A 98 24.96 -22.96 4.68
N TYR A 99 24.10 -23.10 3.66
CA TYR A 99 23.63 -24.39 3.16
C TYR A 99 24.47 -24.85 1.96
N ASP A 100 24.62 -26.17 1.79
CA ASP A 100 25.36 -26.75 0.68
C ASP A 100 24.57 -26.70 -0.63
N ARG A 101 23.25 -26.77 -0.54
CA ARG A 101 22.35 -26.80 -1.71
C ARG A 101 21.27 -25.73 -1.61
N VAL A 102 20.87 -25.22 -2.77
CA VAL A 102 19.71 -24.33 -2.89
C VAL A 102 18.42 -25.14 -2.70
N PRO A 103 17.40 -24.61 -1.99
CA PRO A 103 16.10 -25.28 -1.90
C PRO A 103 15.45 -25.45 -3.26
N SER A 104 14.82 -26.60 -3.49
CA SER A 104 14.03 -26.84 -4.71
C SER A 104 12.77 -25.97 -4.76
N HIS A 105 12.21 -25.77 -5.96
CA HIS A 105 10.96 -25.07 -6.15
C HIS A 105 9.79 -25.66 -5.35
N ASP A 106 9.77 -27.00 -5.18
CA ASP A 106 8.77 -27.68 -4.34
C ASP A 106 8.89 -27.26 -2.86
N THR A 107 10.11 -27.03 -2.38
CA THR A 107 10.32 -26.51 -1.02
C THR A 107 9.69 -25.13 -0.85
N PHE A 108 9.90 -24.22 -1.80
CA PHE A 108 9.31 -22.89 -1.77
C PHE A 108 7.78 -22.93 -1.90
N GLN A 109 7.23 -23.73 -2.80
CA GLN A 109 5.78 -23.91 -2.94
C GLN A 109 5.15 -24.46 -1.65
N ARG A 110 5.75 -25.48 -1.06
CA ARG A 110 5.27 -26.07 0.19
C ARG A 110 5.28 -25.07 1.34
N ILE A 111 6.36 -24.29 1.48
CA ILE A 111 6.45 -23.26 2.52
C ILE A 111 5.36 -22.21 2.35
N LEU A 112 5.16 -21.70 1.14
CA LEU A 112 4.07 -20.75 0.87
C LEU A 112 2.68 -21.33 1.14
N SER A 113 2.50 -22.65 1.04
CA SER A 113 1.22 -23.32 1.31
C SER A 113 0.91 -23.53 2.79
N ILE A 114 1.92 -23.54 3.66
CA ILE A 114 1.76 -23.86 5.09
C ILE A 114 1.91 -22.67 6.04
N ILE A 115 2.55 -21.56 5.60
CA ILE A 115 2.61 -20.34 6.41
C ILE A 115 1.22 -19.74 6.53
N LYS A 116 0.82 -19.41 7.75
CA LYS A 116 -0.44 -18.70 7.97
C LYS A 116 -0.34 -17.28 7.41
N PRO A 117 -1.25 -16.87 6.52
CA PRO A 117 -1.17 -15.55 5.88
C PRO A 117 -1.15 -14.39 6.87
N ILE A 118 -1.86 -14.49 7.99
CA ILE A 118 -1.90 -13.45 9.01
C ILE A 118 -0.54 -13.26 9.70
N GLU A 119 0.18 -14.35 9.99
CA GLU A 119 1.52 -14.30 10.59
C GLU A 119 2.53 -13.72 9.60
N LEU A 120 2.51 -14.19 8.36
CA LEU A 120 3.39 -13.66 7.30
C LEU A 120 3.13 -12.16 7.08
N ASN A 121 1.85 -11.75 7.04
CA ASN A 121 1.49 -10.35 6.88
C ASN A 121 2.00 -9.50 8.04
N ALA A 122 1.80 -9.92 9.29
CA ALA A 122 2.26 -9.17 10.47
C ALA A 122 3.77 -8.94 10.46
N ILE A 123 4.55 -9.98 10.14
CA ILE A 123 6.02 -9.90 10.07
C ILE A 123 6.47 -8.96 8.95
N LEU A 124 5.83 -9.04 7.78
CA LEU A 124 6.17 -8.18 6.65
C LEU A 124 5.77 -6.72 6.88
N VAL A 125 4.66 -6.47 7.60
CA VAL A 125 4.29 -5.13 8.07
C VAL A 125 5.38 -4.60 9.01
N TYR A 126 5.80 -5.38 9.99
CA TYR A 126 6.88 -5.00 10.90
C TYR A 126 8.19 -4.66 10.14
N ALA A 127 8.56 -5.45 9.13
CA ALA A 127 9.71 -5.16 8.29
C ALA A 127 9.57 -3.81 7.54
N THR A 128 8.38 -3.47 7.06
CA THR A 128 8.13 -2.17 6.40
C THR A 128 8.14 -1.01 7.37
N GLU A 129 7.67 -1.19 8.59
CA GLU A 129 7.74 -0.19 9.65
C GLU A 129 9.18 0.10 10.06
N LEU A 130 10.01 -0.93 10.22
CA LEU A 130 11.44 -0.76 10.47
C LEU A 130 12.13 0.03 9.36
N ARG A 131 11.82 -0.27 8.09
CA ARG A 131 12.31 0.48 6.94
C ARG A 131 11.89 1.95 6.99
N ASP A 132 10.61 2.23 7.21
CA ASP A 132 10.10 3.60 7.21
C ASP A 132 10.64 4.39 8.41
N LYS A 133 10.80 3.75 9.56
CA LYS A 133 11.48 4.34 10.73
C LYS A 133 12.94 4.67 10.43
N ALA A 134 13.65 3.78 9.72
CA ALA A 134 15.02 4.03 9.29
C ALA A 134 15.11 5.22 8.34
N LEU A 135 14.21 5.32 7.36
CA LEU A 135 14.14 6.44 6.43
C LEU A 135 13.80 7.76 7.15
N ARG A 136 12.83 7.77 8.06
CA ARG A 136 12.50 8.96 8.85
C ARG A 136 13.71 9.45 9.63
N LYS A 137 14.42 8.54 10.32
CA LYS A 137 15.64 8.88 11.07
C LYS A 137 16.74 9.44 10.16
N ALA A 138 16.99 8.78 9.00
CA ALA A 138 18.04 9.20 8.07
C ALA A 138 17.80 10.57 7.43
N PHE A 139 16.53 10.92 7.16
CA PHE A 139 16.15 12.18 6.53
C PHE A 139 15.70 13.26 7.55
N GLY A 140 15.62 12.95 8.85
CA GLY A 140 15.12 13.88 9.87
C GLY A 140 13.62 14.18 9.74
N ILE A 141 12.84 13.23 9.24
CA ILE A 141 11.41 13.37 8.97
C ILE A 141 10.59 13.01 10.22
N GLN A 142 9.65 13.86 10.60
CA GLN A 142 8.72 13.59 11.70
C GLN A 142 7.56 12.70 11.24
N GLU A 143 6.96 12.00 12.19
CA GLU A 143 5.75 11.22 11.93
C GLU A 143 4.56 12.11 11.62
N VAL A 144 3.66 11.60 10.77
CA VAL A 144 2.42 12.29 10.42
C VAL A 144 1.41 12.06 11.54
N GLU A 145 0.76 13.13 11.96
CA GLU A 145 -0.16 13.12 13.11
C GLU A 145 -1.39 12.23 12.87
N LYS A 146 -1.89 12.15 11.64
CA LYS A 146 -3.00 11.28 11.24
C LYS A 146 -2.70 10.53 9.95
N ASN A 147 -2.89 9.23 9.97
CA ASN A 147 -2.61 8.33 8.87
C ASN A 147 -3.89 7.87 8.16
N ALA A 148 -3.91 7.93 6.84
CA ALA A 148 -5.01 7.37 6.06
C ALA A 148 -4.83 5.85 5.87
N VAL A 149 -5.90 5.11 6.18
CA VAL A 149 -6.00 3.66 5.98
C VAL A 149 -7.13 3.40 5.00
N ILE A 150 -6.86 2.64 3.95
CA ILE A 150 -7.78 2.37 2.87
C ILE A 150 -8.24 0.93 2.95
N ILE A 151 -9.54 0.73 2.86
CA ILE A 151 -10.18 -0.60 2.79
C ILE A 151 -10.67 -0.79 1.35
N ASP A 152 -10.15 -1.83 0.69
CA ASP A 152 -10.51 -2.13 -0.70
C ASP A 152 -10.43 -3.64 -0.98
N GLY A 153 -11.41 -4.15 -1.73
CA GLY A 153 -11.47 -5.54 -2.17
C GLY A 153 -10.88 -5.73 -3.55
N LYS A 154 -10.11 -6.81 -3.76
CA LYS A 154 -9.59 -7.15 -5.08
C LYS A 154 -9.75 -8.62 -5.41
N VAL A 155 -10.16 -8.89 -6.65
CA VAL A 155 -10.20 -10.24 -7.24
C VAL A 155 -8.82 -10.58 -7.80
N MET A 156 -8.26 -11.72 -7.41
CA MET A 156 -7.01 -12.27 -7.93
C MET A 156 -7.33 -13.17 -9.15
N ARG A 157 -7.43 -12.57 -10.33
CA ARG A 157 -7.90 -13.25 -11.55
C ARG A 157 -7.07 -14.49 -11.91
N GLY A 158 -5.75 -14.42 -11.73
CA GLY A 158 -4.81 -15.51 -12.00
C GLY A 158 -5.02 -16.78 -11.15
N THR A 159 -5.86 -16.71 -10.11
CA THR A 159 -6.21 -17.88 -9.27
C THR A 159 -7.46 -18.64 -9.75
N LYS A 160 -8.14 -18.15 -10.78
CA LYS A 160 -9.27 -18.83 -11.41
C LYS A 160 -8.77 -20.12 -12.09
N ARG A 161 -9.47 -21.24 -11.90
CA ARG A 161 -9.14 -22.53 -12.51
C ARG A 161 -10.40 -23.18 -13.07
N LYS A 162 -10.25 -23.89 -14.19
CA LYS A 162 -11.23 -24.85 -14.65
C LYS A 162 -10.92 -26.17 -13.95
N SER A 163 -11.84 -26.68 -13.15
CA SER A 163 -11.75 -28.04 -12.65
C SER A 163 -12.00 -29.02 -13.84
N GLY A 164 -11.27 -30.13 -13.89
CA GLY A 164 -11.54 -31.19 -14.85
C GLY A 164 -12.91 -31.88 -14.65
N THR A 165 -13.55 -31.63 -13.51
CA THR A 165 -14.95 -31.90 -13.20
C THR A 165 -15.68 -30.56 -13.28
N GLU A 166 -16.85 -30.48 -13.87
CA GLU A 166 -17.66 -29.32 -14.27
C GLU A 166 -17.74 -28.10 -13.29
N GLU A 167 -17.13 -28.18 -12.13
CA GLU A 167 -17.10 -27.07 -11.16
C GLU A 167 -15.91 -26.11 -11.40
N GLU A 168 -16.24 -24.88 -11.80
CA GLU A 168 -15.27 -23.81 -11.97
C GLU A 168 -14.81 -23.27 -10.59
N ILE A 169 -13.51 -23.38 -10.28
CA ILE A 169 -12.94 -22.75 -9.08
C ILE A 169 -12.86 -21.26 -9.32
N LYS A 170 -13.71 -20.50 -8.61
CA LYS A 170 -13.75 -19.02 -8.69
C LYS A 170 -12.43 -18.41 -8.22
N ALA A 171 -12.08 -17.28 -8.84
CA ALA A 171 -10.92 -16.51 -8.46
C ALA A 171 -10.98 -16.10 -6.96
N LEU A 172 -9.82 -16.09 -6.30
CA LEU A 172 -9.69 -15.67 -4.91
C LEU A 172 -10.00 -14.18 -4.79
N GLN A 173 -10.94 -13.83 -3.93
CA GLN A 173 -11.20 -12.45 -3.54
C GLN A 173 -10.41 -12.14 -2.25
N VAL A 174 -9.82 -10.97 -2.18
CA VAL A 174 -9.01 -10.54 -1.04
C VAL A 174 -9.40 -9.13 -0.64
N LEU A 175 -9.80 -8.96 0.61
CA LEU A 175 -9.93 -7.65 1.23
C LEU A 175 -8.55 -7.18 1.68
N ASN A 176 -8.19 -5.96 1.33
CA ASN A 176 -6.93 -5.35 1.72
C ASN A 176 -7.21 -4.14 2.62
N ILE A 177 -6.48 -4.06 3.71
CA ILE A 177 -6.36 -2.85 4.53
C ILE A 177 -4.96 -2.28 4.29
N MET A 178 -4.89 -1.06 3.81
CA MET A 178 -3.65 -0.46 3.38
C MET A 178 -3.37 0.85 4.10
N HIS A 179 -2.15 0.98 4.57
CA HIS A 179 -1.65 2.23 5.13
C HIS A 179 -1.08 3.10 4.00
N TYR A 180 -1.65 4.29 3.82
CA TYR A 180 -1.31 5.16 2.69
C TYR A 180 0.13 5.66 2.73
N ASP A 181 0.60 6.14 3.89
CA ASP A 181 1.93 6.76 4.01
C ASP A 181 3.08 5.78 3.78
N SER A 182 2.96 4.56 4.31
CA SER A 182 3.93 3.50 4.06
C SER A 182 3.74 2.79 2.73
N GLU A 183 2.59 3.02 2.07
CA GLU A 183 2.14 2.27 0.88
C GLU A 183 2.17 0.74 1.12
N THR A 184 1.88 0.35 2.37
CA THR A 184 1.96 -1.03 2.84
C THR A 184 0.57 -1.61 3.08
N CYS A 185 0.36 -2.84 2.64
CA CYS A 185 -0.83 -3.59 3.01
C CYS A 185 -0.67 -4.12 4.43
N ILE A 186 -1.42 -3.53 5.38
CA ILE A 186 -1.40 -3.92 6.80
C ILE A 186 -2.03 -5.29 6.98
N LEU A 187 -3.09 -5.58 6.22
CA LEU A 187 -3.84 -6.82 6.33
C LEU A 187 -4.41 -7.24 4.99
N SER A 188 -4.30 -8.53 4.67
CA SER A 188 -4.92 -9.16 3.50
C SER A 188 -5.71 -10.37 3.95
N ILE A 189 -7.04 -10.31 3.81
CA ILE A 189 -7.95 -11.37 4.23
C ILE A 189 -8.61 -11.99 3.01
N PRO A 190 -8.60 -13.33 2.86
CA PRO A 190 -9.35 -13.98 1.80
C PRO A 190 -10.85 -13.85 2.11
N ILE A 191 -11.63 -13.51 1.09
CA ILE A 191 -13.09 -13.49 1.16
C ILE A 191 -13.61 -14.74 0.49
N GLU A 192 -14.46 -15.49 1.17
CA GLU A 192 -15.12 -16.65 0.58
C GLU A 192 -16.06 -16.21 -0.54
N THR A 193 -16.12 -16.99 -1.62
CA THR A 193 -16.86 -16.64 -2.86
C THR A 193 -18.35 -16.40 -2.66
N LYS A 194 -18.93 -16.83 -1.55
CA LYS A 194 -20.36 -16.67 -1.21
C LYS A 194 -20.62 -15.61 -0.13
N SER A 195 -19.57 -15.05 0.48
CA SER A 195 -19.72 -14.11 1.58
C SER A 195 -19.71 -12.67 1.10
N ASN A 196 -20.45 -11.83 1.81
CA ASN A 196 -20.45 -10.39 1.61
C ASN A 196 -19.12 -9.80 2.15
N GLU A 197 -18.50 -8.93 1.38
CA GLU A 197 -17.24 -8.26 1.72
C GLU A 197 -17.34 -7.38 2.99
N ILE A 198 -18.51 -6.79 3.24
CA ILE A 198 -18.74 -5.87 4.36
C ILE A 198 -18.51 -6.52 5.75
N PRO A 199 -19.04 -7.71 6.07
CA PRO A 199 -18.75 -8.36 7.35
C PRO A 199 -17.25 -8.61 7.58
N HIS A 200 -16.52 -9.04 6.54
CA HIS A 200 -15.08 -9.27 6.64
C HIS A 200 -14.30 -7.97 6.87
N ALA A 201 -14.72 -6.86 6.25
CA ALA A 201 -14.14 -5.55 6.50
C ALA A 201 -14.31 -5.13 7.97
N ARG A 202 -15.50 -5.33 8.54
CA ARG A 202 -15.74 -5.02 9.96
C ARG A 202 -14.93 -5.90 10.91
N GLU A 203 -14.84 -7.19 10.65
CA GLU A 203 -13.98 -8.08 11.45
C GLU A 203 -12.50 -7.66 11.35
N ALA A 204 -12.04 -7.30 10.17
CA ALA A 204 -10.70 -6.77 9.97
C ALA A 204 -10.45 -5.46 10.77
N ILE A 205 -11.40 -4.52 10.74
CA ILE A 205 -11.31 -3.28 11.53
C ILE A 205 -11.25 -3.59 13.04
N LYS A 206 -12.03 -4.54 13.54
CA LYS A 206 -12.00 -4.95 14.95
C LYS A 206 -10.65 -5.50 15.41
N THR A 207 -9.84 -6.04 14.51
CA THR A 207 -8.48 -6.50 14.88
C THR A 207 -7.53 -5.35 15.18
N LEU A 208 -7.88 -4.13 14.78
CA LEU A 208 -7.13 -2.91 15.07
C LEU A 208 -7.59 -2.36 16.42
N ILE A 209 -6.84 -2.65 17.47
CA ILE A 209 -7.24 -2.39 18.88
C ILE A 209 -7.40 -0.90 19.19
N ASP A 210 -6.56 -0.03 18.64
CA ASP A 210 -6.59 1.42 18.81
C ASP A 210 -6.43 2.11 17.46
N CYS A 211 -7.48 2.85 17.06
CA CYS A 211 -7.52 3.59 15.81
C CYS A 211 -7.29 5.09 15.99
N ASN A 212 -6.80 5.52 17.15
CA ASN A 212 -6.37 6.90 17.34
C ASN A 212 -5.41 7.30 16.22
N ASN A 213 -5.60 8.46 15.65
CA ASN A 213 -4.80 8.96 14.52
C ASN A 213 -4.96 8.18 13.20
N ILE A 214 -5.95 7.29 13.09
CA ILE A 214 -6.28 6.60 11.84
C ILE A 214 -7.52 7.23 11.21
N ILE A 215 -7.43 7.54 9.91
CA ILE A 215 -8.56 7.94 9.09
C ILE A 215 -8.84 6.82 8.10
N PHE A 216 -9.95 6.14 8.27
CA PHE A 216 -10.40 5.12 7.33
C PHE A 216 -11.03 5.76 6.10
N THR A 217 -10.65 5.30 4.92
CA THR A 217 -11.35 5.65 3.68
C THR A 217 -11.78 4.39 2.93
N PHE A 218 -12.97 4.43 2.40
CA PHE A 218 -13.60 3.30 1.72
C PHE A 218 -14.62 3.80 0.69
N ASP A 219 -14.93 2.93 -0.23
CA ASP A 219 -15.94 3.19 -1.27
C ASP A 219 -17.37 3.16 -0.69
N SER A 220 -18.35 3.39 -1.56
CA SER A 220 -19.76 3.42 -1.16
C SER A 220 -20.29 2.06 -0.68
N LEU A 221 -19.68 0.95 -1.05
CA LEU A 221 -20.09 -0.38 -0.59
C LEU A 221 -19.90 -0.52 0.92
N HIS A 222 -18.75 -0.06 1.41
CA HIS A 222 -18.40 -0.09 2.83
C HIS A 222 -18.93 1.09 3.63
N THR A 223 -19.47 2.12 2.96
CA THR A 223 -20.13 3.27 3.62
C THR A 223 -21.50 2.86 4.13
N ASN A 224 -21.55 2.35 5.32
CA ASN A 224 -22.80 2.03 6.04
C ASN A 224 -22.67 2.38 7.53
N MET A 225 -23.81 2.55 8.16
CA MET A 225 -23.91 3.00 9.55
C MET A 225 -23.10 2.12 10.52
N GLU A 226 -23.20 0.82 10.39
CA GLU A 226 -22.52 -0.12 11.31
C GLU A 226 -20.99 -0.05 11.17
N THR A 227 -20.47 0.10 9.95
CA THR A 227 -19.02 0.27 9.73
C THR A 227 -18.51 1.59 10.28
N VAL A 228 -19.24 2.68 10.04
CA VAL A 228 -18.90 4.02 10.54
C VAL A 228 -18.92 4.05 12.06
N ASN A 229 -19.98 3.51 12.68
CA ASN A 229 -20.13 3.49 14.14
C ASN A 229 -19.04 2.62 14.81
N LEU A 230 -18.66 1.51 14.18
CA LEU A 230 -17.53 0.69 14.62
C LEU A 230 -16.21 1.49 14.62
N ILE A 231 -15.91 2.18 13.53
CA ILE A 231 -14.68 3.01 13.43
C ILE A 231 -14.64 4.06 14.54
N ILE A 232 -15.76 4.76 14.77
CA ILE A 232 -15.85 5.77 15.81
C ILE A 232 -15.71 5.16 17.21
N SER A 233 -16.29 3.98 17.46
CA SER A 233 -16.15 3.27 18.74
C SER A 233 -14.69 2.89 19.05
N LEU A 234 -13.88 2.67 18.01
CA LEU A 234 -12.44 2.43 18.10
C LEU A 234 -11.60 3.73 18.07
N LYS A 235 -12.23 4.90 18.23
CA LYS A 235 -11.61 6.24 18.23
C LYS A 235 -10.98 6.67 16.91
N GLY A 236 -11.28 5.97 15.80
CA GLY A 236 -10.86 6.35 14.45
C GLY A 236 -11.71 7.47 13.84
N ASP A 237 -11.21 8.01 12.75
CA ASP A 237 -11.95 8.92 11.87
C ASP A 237 -12.23 8.24 10.51
N TYR A 238 -13.13 8.83 9.71
CA TYR A 238 -13.45 8.23 8.41
C TYR A 238 -13.78 9.27 7.33
N VAL A 239 -13.62 8.82 6.07
CA VAL A 239 -14.11 9.45 4.86
C VAL A 239 -14.72 8.37 3.98
N GLY A 240 -16.03 8.34 3.84
CA GLY A 240 -16.76 7.31 3.10
C GLY A 240 -17.49 7.88 1.88
N GLY A 241 -17.38 7.19 0.74
CA GLY A 241 -18.06 7.59 -0.51
C GLY A 241 -19.57 7.33 -0.45
N LEU A 242 -20.37 8.20 -1.08
CA LEU A 242 -21.82 8.03 -1.24
C LEU A 242 -22.16 7.68 -2.69
N LYS A 243 -23.05 6.73 -2.87
CA LYS A 243 -23.67 6.38 -4.17
C LYS A 243 -25.15 6.03 -4.00
N GLY A 244 -25.75 5.43 -5.03
CA GLY A 244 -27.16 5.05 -5.05
C GLY A 244 -27.59 4.05 -3.97
N ASN A 245 -26.67 3.30 -3.35
CA ASN A 245 -26.97 2.43 -2.21
C ASN A 245 -27.32 3.20 -0.92
N GLN A 246 -26.87 4.47 -0.79
CA GLN A 246 -27.31 5.41 0.25
C GLN A 246 -28.16 6.52 -0.38
N ARG A 247 -29.25 6.16 -1.04
CA ARG A 247 -30.05 7.05 -1.88
C ARG A 247 -30.43 8.35 -1.18
N LYS A 248 -31.02 8.28 0.02
CA LYS A 248 -31.44 9.46 0.78
C LYS A 248 -30.29 10.42 1.10
N LEU A 249 -29.14 9.88 1.54
CA LEU A 249 -27.96 10.69 1.85
C LEU A 249 -27.33 11.30 0.59
N ASN A 250 -27.38 10.58 -0.52
CA ASN A 250 -26.87 11.06 -1.80
C ASN A 250 -27.77 12.17 -2.37
N GLU A 251 -29.08 12.04 -2.26
CA GLU A 251 -30.07 13.09 -2.65
C GLU A 251 -29.87 14.33 -1.76
N PHE A 252 -29.82 14.17 -0.45
CA PHE A 252 -29.52 15.26 0.48
C PHE A 252 -28.21 15.99 0.15
N ALA A 253 -27.15 15.24 -0.18
CA ALA A 253 -25.89 15.84 -0.60
C ALA A 253 -26.06 16.68 -1.88
N ARG A 254 -26.80 16.18 -2.89
CA ARG A 254 -27.06 16.92 -4.13
C ARG A 254 -27.80 18.22 -3.88
N GLU A 255 -28.78 18.24 -2.97
CA GLU A 255 -29.54 19.42 -2.62
C GLU A 255 -28.69 20.53 -1.95
N LYS A 256 -27.65 20.12 -1.19
CA LYS A 256 -26.75 21.07 -0.51
C LYS A 256 -25.72 21.72 -1.43
N PHE A 257 -25.28 21.02 -2.47
CA PHE A 257 -24.22 21.50 -3.38
C PHE A 257 -24.80 22.10 -4.66
N THR A 258 -25.59 23.16 -4.51
CA THR A 258 -26.06 23.99 -5.64
C THR A 258 -24.88 24.77 -6.24
N ASP A 259 -24.99 25.18 -7.49
CA ASP A 259 -23.96 26.01 -8.16
C ASP A 259 -23.71 27.31 -7.36
N GLU A 260 -24.74 27.92 -6.79
CA GLU A 260 -24.61 29.10 -5.92
C GLU A 260 -23.80 28.82 -4.66
N TYR A 261 -24.03 27.67 -4.00
CA TYR A 261 -23.25 27.27 -2.83
C TYR A 261 -21.80 27.04 -3.20
N ILE A 262 -21.52 26.35 -4.29
CA ILE A 262 -20.14 26.05 -4.77
C ILE A 262 -19.41 27.36 -5.10
N GLU A 263 -20.07 28.32 -5.80
CA GLU A 263 -19.45 29.62 -6.09
C GLU A 263 -19.14 30.41 -4.80
N LYS A 264 -20.06 30.42 -3.84
CA LYS A 264 -19.79 31.03 -2.52
C LYS A 264 -18.61 30.41 -1.78
N CYS A 265 -18.42 29.09 -1.91
CA CYS A 265 -17.30 28.38 -1.26
C CYS A 265 -15.96 28.69 -1.89
N LYS A 266 -15.86 29.04 -3.17
CA LYS A 266 -14.59 29.31 -3.87
C LYS A 266 -13.76 30.41 -3.20
N HIS A 267 -14.38 31.35 -2.53
CA HIS A 267 -13.71 32.45 -1.84
C HIS A 267 -13.36 32.14 -0.38
N ASN A 268 -13.59 30.88 0.05
CA ASN A 268 -13.30 30.44 1.42
C ASN A 268 -12.42 29.17 1.41
N GLY A 269 -11.13 29.35 1.61
CA GLY A 269 -10.17 28.26 1.62
C GLY A 269 -10.42 27.17 2.68
N ALA A 270 -11.24 27.44 3.71
CA ALA A 270 -11.66 26.43 4.68
C ALA A 270 -12.81 25.54 4.18
N LEU A 271 -13.41 25.86 3.00
CA LEU A 271 -14.53 25.15 2.40
C LEU A 271 -14.26 24.70 0.96
N TYR A 272 -13.18 25.14 0.34
CA TYR A 272 -12.91 24.86 -1.07
C TYR A 272 -11.43 24.64 -1.33
N VAL A 273 -11.15 23.59 -2.10
CA VAL A 273 -9.79 23.27 -2.60
C VAL A 273 -9.90 22.86 -4.06
N GLU A 274 -9.00 23.35 -4.89
CA GLU A 274 -8.89 22.94 -6.28
C GLU A 274 -7.50 22.36 -6.54
N THR A 275 -7.43 21.24 -7.26
CA THR A 275 -6.19 20.59 -7.65
C THR A 275 -6.21 20.30 -9.14
N SER A 276 -5.07 20.50 -9.82
CA SER A 276 -4.89 20.14 -11.23
C SER A 276 -3.69 19.23 -11.41
N GLU A 277 -3.81 18.25 -12.30
CA GLU A 277 -2.77 17.30 -12.62
C GLU A 277 -2.80 16.99 -14.12
N ILE A 278 -1.61 16.85 -14.71
CA ILE A 278 -1.46 16.37 -16.09
C ILE A 278 -0.85 14.98 -16.04
N SER A 279 -1.57 13.99 -16.56
CA SER A 279 -1.12 12.61 -16.63
C SER A 279 -1.63 11.96 -17.93
N HIS A 280 -0.78 11.20 -18.62
CA HIS A 280 -1.15 10.47 -19.83
C HIS A 280 -1.89 11.33 -20.89
N ASN A 281 -1.41 12.54 -21.15
CA ASN A 281 -2.04 13.53 -22.06
C ASN A 281 -3.46 13.96 -21.65
N GLN A 282 -3.84 13.80 -20.39
CA GLN A 282 -5.09 14.29 -19.85
C GLN A 282 -4.83 15.33 -18.76
N LEU A 283 -5.53 16.46 -18.87
CA LEU A 283 -5.63 17.44 -17.79
C LEU A 283 -6.81 17.06 -16.92
N GLU A 284 -6.52 16.74 -15.67
CA GLU A 284 -7.54 16.48 -14.66
C GLU A 284 -7.61 17.64 -13.67
N VAL A 285 -8.78 18.26 -13.54
CA VAL A 285 -9.07 19.28 -12.53
C VAL A 285 -10.08 18.71 -11.55
N ARG A 286 -9.79 18.81 -10.27
CA ARG A 286 -10.70 18.37 -9.20
C ARG A 286 -10.99 19.52 -8.27
N LYS A 287 -12.30 19.80 -8.10
CA LYS A 287 -12.83 20.83 -7.21
C LYS A 287 -13.49 20.14 -6.03
N PHE A 288 -13.00 20.42 -4.84
CA PHE A 288 -13.53 19.91 -3.58
C PHE A 288 -14.27 21.02 -2.87
N CYS A 289 -15.54 20.79 -2.55
CA CYS A 289 -16.37 21.74 -1.80
C CYS A 289 -16.91 21.06 -0.55
N LEU A 290 -16.77 21.70 0.61
CA LEU A 290 -17.13 21.17 1.92
C LEU A 290 -18.42 21.81 2.42
N TYR A 291 -19.38 21.00 2.87
CA TYR A 291 -20.56 21.41 3.60
C TYR A 291 -20.47 20.92 5.04
N ARG A 292 -20.53 21.83 6.01
CA ARG A 292 -20.57 21.50 7.44
C ARG A 292 -22.00 21.27 7.87
N LEU A 293 -22.28 20.08 8.43
CA LEU A 293 -23.62 19.71 8.86
C LEU A 293 -24.06 20.51 10.09
N SER A 294 -25.25 21.13 9.99
CA SER A 294 -25.90 21.74 11.13
C SER A 294 -26.46 20.69 12.11
N SER A 295 -26.83 21.10 13.30
CA SER A 295 -27.51 20.21 14.26
C SER A 295 -28.87 19.71 13.76
N VAL A 296 -29.54 20.46 12.90
CA VAL A 296 -30.81 20.07 12.26
C VAL A 296 -30.55 18.98 11.21
N ASP A 297 -29.52 19.18 10.33
CA ASP A 297 -29.16 18.19 9.34
C ASP A 297 -28.78 16.84 10.01
N LYS A 298 -27.99 16.89 11.09
CA LYS A 298 -27.59 15.69 11.82
C LYS A 298 -28.80 14.93 12.40
N ARG A 299 -29.77 15.64 12.99
CA ARG A 299 -30.96 15.00 13.54
C ARG A 299 -31.89 14.45 12.46
N SER A 300 -31.99 15.09 11.32
CA SER A 300 -32.94 14.69 10.26
C SER A 300 -32.40 13.57 9.37
N GLN A 301 -31.11 13.57 9.06
CA GLN A 301 -30.49 12.66 8.08
C GLN A 301 -29.51 11.63 8.67
N PHE A 302 -28.88 11.94 9.82
CA PHE A 302 -27.77 11.18 10.38
C PHE A 302 -27.99 10.77 11.83
N LEU A 303 -29.23 10.64 12.30
CA LEU A 303 -29.53 10.37 13.72
C LEU A 303 -28.81 9.14 14.28
N GLU A 304 -28.72 8.08 13.48
CA GLU A 304 -28.09 6.81 13.89
C GLU A 304 -26.61 6.72 13.49
N TRP A 305 -26.08 7.72 12.79
CA TRP A 305 -24.70 7.77 12.34
C TRP A 305 -23.83 8.53 13.35
N GLN A 306 -22.79 7.92 13.83
CA GLN A 306 -21.90 8.56 14.79
C GLN A 306 -20.94 9.53 14.08
N ARG A 307 -20.81 10.73 14.65
CA ARG A 307 -19.82 11.75 14.26
C ARG A 307 -19.78 12.08 12.75
N VAL A 308 -20.91 12.14 12.06
CA VAL A 308 -20.91 12.75 10.73
C VAL A 308 -20.84 14.26 10.90
N GLU A 309 -19.72 14.87 10.53
CA GLU A 309 -19.48 16.31 10.70
C GLU A 309 -19.62 17.08 9.39
N THR A 310 -19.23 16.44 8.27
CA THR A 310 -19.19 17.12 6.97
C THR A 310 -19.63 16.21 5.82
N ILE A 311 -20.07 16.86 4.75
CA ILE A 311 -20.21 16.27 3.43
C ILE A 311 -19.27 17.00 2.48
N THR A 312 -18.60 16.27 1.59
CA THR A 312 -17.71 16.83 0.57
C THR A 312 -18.24 16.47 -0.81
N CYS A 313 -18.41 17.47 -1.66
CA CYS A 313 -18.65 17.31 -3.09
C CYS A 313 -17.31 17.38 -3.83
N VAL A 314 -17.06 16.40 -4.69
CA VAL A 314 -15.90 16.40 -5.58
C VAL A 314 -16.38 16.43 -7.02
N LYS A 315 -16.10 17.54 -7.72
CA LYS A 315 -16.33 17.66 -9.16
C LYS A 315 -14.99 17.43 -9.88
N LYS A 316 -14.90 16.33 -10.61
CA LYS A 316 -13.73 15.98 -11.44
C LYS A 316 -14.06 16.31 -12.88
N SER A 317 -13.22 17.15 -13.51
CA SER A 317 -13.27 17.43 -14.93
C SER A 317 -11.98 16.90 -15.59
N THR A 318 -12.12 16.13 -16.64
CA THR A 318 -10.99 15.60 -17.40
C THR A 318 -11.04 16.10 -18.84
N CYS A 319 -9.94 16.62 -19.35
CA CYS A 319 -9.80 17.05 -20.74
C CYS A 319 -8.65 16.27 -21.39
N ASN A 320 -8.94 15.54 -22.45
CA ASN A 320 -7.90 14.88 -23.25
C ASN A 320 -7.22 15.93 -24.14
N ASN A 321 -5.92 16.15 -23.93
CA ASN A 321 -5.15 17.18 -24.66
C ASN A 321 -4.94 16.85 -26.14
N VAL A 322 -5.20 15.60 -26.57
CA VAL A 322 -5.07 15.16 -27.97
C VAL A 322 -6.40 15.26 -28.71
N THR A 323 -7.48 14.70 -28.10
CA THR A 323 -8.81 14.64 -28.75
C THR A 323 -9.69 15.83 -28.41
N GLY A 324 -9.37 16.61 -27.37
CA GLY A 324 -10.20 17.69 -26.84
C GLY A 324 -11.45 17.22 -26.10
N GLU A 325 -11.64 15.91 -25.95
CA GLU A 325 -12.78 15.32 -25.25
C GLU A 325 -12.79 15.71 -23.78
N LYS A 326 -13.96 16.16 -23.30
CA LYS A 326 -14.15 16.55 -21.90
C LYS A 326 -15.16 15.64 -21.23
N THR A 327 -14.83 15.18 -20.02
CA THR A 327 -15.74 14.44 -19.17
C THR A 327 -15.85 15.09 -17.80
N GLU A 328 -17.03 15.00 -17.19
CA GLU A 328 -17.27 15.47 -15.82
C GLU A 328 -17.86 14.36 -14.98
N GLU A 329 -17.41 14.26 -13.74
CA GLU A 329 -17.91 13.33 -12.75
C GLU A 329 -18.09 14.04 -11.41
N ILE A 330 -19.23 13.78 -10.72
CA ILE A 330 -19.50 14.32 -9.40
C ILE A 330 -19.61 13.14 -8.42
N ARG A 331 -18.89 13.23 -7.32
CA ARG A 331 -18.94 12.28 -6.21
C ARG A 331 -19.14 13.00 -4.88
N TYR A 332 -19.84 12.33 -3.95
CA TYR A 332 -20.08 12.84 -2.61
C TYR A 332 -19.45 11.92 -1.57
N TYR A 333 -19.00 12.52 -0.47
CA TYR A 333 -18.37 11.82 0.65
C TYR A 333 -18.91 12.35 1.97
N ILE A 334 -19.13 11.47 2.95
CA ILE A 334 -19.39 11.84 4.34
C ILE A 334 -18.11 11.65 5.17
N SER A 335 -17.94 12.48 6.21
CA SER A 335 -16.76 12.40 7.05
C SER A 335 -17.01 12.83 8.49
N SER A 336 -16.23 12.24 9.41
CA SER A 336 -16.08 12.71 10.80
C SER A 336 -15.13 13.91 10.93
N LEU A 337 -14.40 14.24 9.88
CA LEU A 337 -13.43 15.33 9.85
C LEU A 337 -14.09 16.67 9.51
N LYS A 338 -13.44 17.77 9.96
CA LYS A 338 -13.84 19.16 9.68
C LYS A 338 -12.85 19.92 8.80
N ASP A 339 -11.63 19.40 8.69
CA ASP A 339 -10.54 19.98 7.92
C ASP A 339 -10.62 19.50 6.46
N ILE A 340 -10.78 20.45 5.53
CA ILE A 340 -10.92 20.14 4.11
C ILE A 340 -9.63 19.57 3.50
N GLU A 341 -8.44 20.04 3.92
CA GLU A 341 -7.18 19.57 3.36
C GLU A 341 -6.95 18.12 3.73
N LEU A 342 -7.25 17.76 4.99
CA LEU A 342 -7.16 16.39 5.47
C LEU A 342 -8.16 15.46 4.76
N ILE A 343 -9.38 15.93 4.52
CA ILE A 343 -10.41 15.22 3.75
C ILE A 343 -9.94 15.02 2.30
N VAL A 344 -9.46 16.08 1.64
CA VAL A 344 -8.96 16.04 0.25
C VAL A 344 -7.80 15.04 0.14
N ARG A 345 -6.83 15.11 1.06
CA ARG A 345 -5.72 14.16 1.12
C ARG A 345 -6.23 12.72 1.24
N THR A 346 -7.21 12.47 2.11
CA THR A 346 -7.78 11.15 2.35
C THR A 346 -8.53 10.63 1.12
N ILE A 347 -9.36 11.45 0.47
CA ILE A 347 -10.06 11.06 -0.78
C ILE A 347 -9.04 10.73 -1.88
N ARG A 348 -8.00 11.56 -2.03
CA ARG A 348 -6.96 11.32 -3.04
C ARG A 348 -6.14 10.06 -2.74
N SER A 349 -5.93 9.73 -1.47
CA SER A 349 -5.24 8.50 -1.08
C SER A 349 -6.01 7.25 -1.51
N HIS A 350 -7.33 7.27 -1.40
CA HIS A 350 -8.18 6.17 -1.85
C HIS A 350 -8.04 5.94 -3.37
N TRP A 351 -8.15 6.99 -4.17
CA TRP A 351 -7.99 6.87 -5.63
C TRP A 351 -6.58 6.45 -6.07
N ALA A 352 -5.56 6.83 -5.31
CA ALA A 352 -4.19 6.43 -5.61
C ALA A 352 -3.97 4.92 -5.49
N ILE A 353 -4.76 4.21 -4.67
CA ILE A 353 -4.66 2.75 -4.56
C ILE A 353 -5.21 2.06 -5.79
N GLU A 354 -6.42 2.43 -6.23
CA GLU A 354 -7.00 1.84 -7.43
C GLU A 354 -6.07 2.00 -8.65
N ASN A 355 -5.57 3.22 -8.87
CA ASN A 355 -4.80 3.57 -10.06
C ASN A 355 -3.32 3.16 -9.99
N ASN A 356 -2.70 3.15 -8.81
CA ASN A 356 -1.27 2.89 -8.70
C ASN A 356 -0.98 1.49 -8.19
N LEU A 357 -1.59 1.08 -7.04
CA LEU A 357 -1.22 -0.20 -6.46
C LEU A 357 -1.70 -1.38 -7.29
N HIS A 358 -2.97 -1.39 -7.68
CA HIS A 358 -3.53 -2.53 -8.41
C HIS A 358 -2.85 -2.67 -9.77
N TRP A 359 -2.72 -1.57 -10.50
CA TRP A 359 -2.02 -1.56 -11.78
C TRP A 359 -0.55 -1.99 -11.66
N GLU A 360 0.17 -1.53 -10.63
CA GLU A 360 1.56 -1.91 -10.42
C GLU A 360 1.72 -3.37 -9.97
N LEU A 361 0.81 -3.91 -9.17
CA LEU A 361 0.81 -5.32 -8.84
C LEU A 361 0.63 -6.20 -10.08
N ASP A 362 -0.21 -5.78 -11.01
CA ASP A 362 -0.47 -6.53 -12.23
C ASP A 362 0.69 -6.38 -13.24
N THR A 363 1.26 -5.18 -13.39
CA THR A 363 2.29 -4.90 -14.40
C THR A 363 3.73 -5.13 -13.94
N VAL A 364 4.04 -4.90 -12.65
CA VAL A 364 5.39 -5.04 -12.07
C VAL A 364 5.57 -6.40 -11.42
N MET A 365 4.56 -6.89 -10.68
CA MET A 365 4.63 -8.13 -9.91
C MET A 365 3.86 -9.29 -10.58
N LYS A 366 3.29 -9.08 -11.77
CA LYS A 366 2.56 -10.07 -12.59
C LYS A 366 1.50 -10.84 -11.80
N LYS A 367 0.76 -10.14 -10.96
CA LYS A 367 -0.19 -10.75 -10.03
C LYS A 367 -1.27 -11.58 -10.72
N ASP A 368 -1.75 -11.14 -11.89
CA ASP A 368 -2.75 -11.85 -12.68
C ASP A 368 -2.20 -13.11 -13.38
N GLU A 369 -0.86 -13.27 -13.44
CA GLU A 369 -0.17 -14.47 -13.93
C GLU A 369 0.17 -15.48 -12.81
N CYS A 370 -0.42 -15.33 -11.62
CA CYS A 370 -0.13 -16.16 -10.45
C CYS A 370 -0.31 -17.66 -10.75
N ALA A 371 0.79 -18.42 -10.69
CA ALA A 371 0.82 -19.84 -11.03
C ALA A 371 0.43 -20.78 -9.87
N PHE A 372 0.25 -20.27 -8.64
CA PHE A 372 -0.05 -21.10 -7.48
C PHE A 372 -1.49 -21.62 -7.52
N THR A 373 -1.65 -22.93 -7.44
CA THR A 373 -2.95 -23.60 -7.35
C THR A 373 -3.49 -23.63 -5.92
N ASN A 374 -2.60 -23.73 -4.94
CA ASN A 374 -2.96 -23.65 -3.53
C ASN A 374 -3.35 -22.22 -3.14
N ARG A 375 -4.56 -22.02 -2.57
CA ARG A 375 -5.08 -20.70 -2.21
C ARG A 375 -4.25 -19.98 -1.16
N THR A 376 -3.75 -20.71 -0.16
CA THR A 376 -2.85 -20.13 0.87
C THR A 376 -1.54 -19.66 0.25
N ALA A 377 -0.93 -20.45 -0.63
CA ALA A 377 0.28 -20.06 -1.35
C ALA A 377 0.05 -18.82 -2.23
N ALA A 378 -1.06 -18.77 -2.96
CA ALA A 378 -1.43 -17.62 -3.78
C ALA A 378 -1.63 -16.33 -2.93
N LEU A 379 -2.28 -16.45 -1.78
CA LEU A 379 -2.46 -15.33 -0.85
C LEU A 379 -1.12 -14.87 -0.27
N ASN A 380 -0.27 -15.78 0.20
CA ASN A 380 1.05 -15.48 0.72
C ASN A 380 1.95 -14.83 -0.35
N TRP A 381 1.88 -15.31 -1.59
CA TRP A 381 2.56 -14.67 -2.72
C TRP A 381 2.07 -13.25 -2.97
N SER A 382 0.76 -13.03 -2.89
CA SER A 382 0.17 -11.68 -3.02
C SER A 382 0.61 -10.74 -1.90
N ILE A 383 0.71 -11.21 -0.65
CA ILE A 383 1.21 -10.44 0.49
C ILE A 383 2.67 -10.04 0.26
N LEU A 384 3.53 -10.99 -0.09
CA LEU A 384 4.94 -10.74 -0.42
C LEU A 384 5.10 -9.76 -1.59
N SER A 385 4.29 -9.89 -2.66
CA SER A 385 4.32 -8.99 -3.80
C SER A 385 4.04 -7.53 -3.42
N LYS A 386 3.08 -7.29 -2.53
CA LYS A 386 2.75 -5.95 -2.04
C LYS A 386 3.91 -5.32 -1.26
N VAL A 387 4.57 -6.12 -0.42
CA VAL A 387 5.72 -5.65 0.35
C VAL A 387 6.92 -5.40 -0.56
N CYS A 388 7.23 -6.31 -1.48
CA CYS A 388 8.27 -6.08 -2.50
C CYS A 388 8.03 -4.79 -3.28
N LEU A 389 6.79 -4.55 -3.71
CA LEU A 389 6.41 -3.33 -4.41
C LEU A 389 6.62 -2.08 -3.54
N SER A 390 6.27 -2.14 -2.24
CA SER A 390 6.51 -1.06 -1.30
C SER A 390 8.01 -0.74 -1.16
N PHE A 391 8.88 -1.75 -1.12
CA PHE A 391 10.33 -1.55 -1.11
C PHE A 391 10.83 -0.93 -2.42
N LEU A 392 10.38 -1.41 -3.57
CA LEU A 392 10.74 -0.84 -4.87
C LEU A 392 10.32 0.63 -5.01
N ARG A 393 9.15 1.00 -4.50
CA ARG A 393 8.66 2.37 -4.48
C ARG A 393 9.56 3.29 -3.66
N ARG A 394 9.91 2.87 -2.44
CA ARG A 394 10.83 3.64 -1.59
C ARG A 394 12.20 3.79 -2.22
N TYR A 395 12.72 2.72 -2.79
CA TYR A 395 14.00 2.77 -3.49
C TYR A 395 13.94 3.70 -4.73
N GLN A 396 12.86 3.63 -5.52
CA GLN A 396 12.65 4.56 -6.63
C GLN A 396 12.62 6.02 -6.18
N GLN A 397 11.94 6.31 -5.06
CA GLN A 397 11.91 7.64 -4.48
C GLN A 397 13.32 8.13 -4.11
N LEU A 398 14.13 7.30 -3.46
CA LEU A 398 15.51 7.64 -3.11
C LEU A 398 16.39 7.94 -4.33
N LEU A 399 16.16 7.27 -5.45
CA LEU A 399 16.88 7.53 -6.71
C LEU A 399 16.44 8.83 -7.41
N GLY A 400 15.30 9.40 -7.03
CA GLY A 400 14.79 10.68 -7.52
C GLY A 400 14.31 10.67 -8.98
N LYS A 401 14.33 11.83 -9.65
CA LYS A 401 13.71 12.04 -10.99
C LYS A 401 14.27 11.16 -12.12
N ARG A 402 15.52 10.67 -11.99
CA ARG A 402 16.16 9.81 -13.01
C ARG A 402 16.00 8.32 -12.70
N ALA A 403 15.20 7.97 -11.72
CA ALA A 403 14.96 6.58 -11.38
C ALA A 403 14.28 5.83 -12.54
N PRO A 404 14.70 4.61 -12.85
CA PRO A 404 13.97 3.75 -13.76
C PRO A 404 12.54 3.48 -13.26
N SER A 405 11.65 3.05 -14.16
CA SER A 405 10.34 2.53 -13.73
C SER A 405 10.53 1.37 -12.74
N LYS A 406 9.55 1.08 -11.89
CA LYS A 406 9.62 -0.04 -10.92
C LYS A 406 9.88 -1.38 -11.58
N LYS A 407 9.29 -1.62 -12.77
CA LYS A 407 9.59 -2.79 -13.61
C LYS A 407 11.06 -2.80 -14.08
N GLY A 408 11.58 -1.63 -14.46
CA GLY A 408 12.99 -1.46 -14.83
C GLY A 408 13.93 -1.65 -13.64
N LEU A 409 13.55 -1.15 -12.44
CA LEU A 409 14.32 -1.38 -11.21
C LEU A 409 14.40 -2.87 -10.86
N ARG A 410 13.27 -3.57 -10.91
CA ARG A 410 13.19 -4.99 -10.61
C ARG A 410 14.11 -5.81 -11.56
N LYS A 411 14.11 -5.52 -12.85
CA LYS A 411 15.04 -6.11 -13.82
C LYS A 411 16.51 -5.77 -13.50
N LYS A 412 16.80 -4.50 -13.21
CA LYS A 412 18.17 -4.08 -12.86
C LYS A 412 18.68 -4.76 -11.59
N ILE A 413 17.82 -4.95 -10.58
CA ILE A 413 18.18 -5.71 -9.37
C ILE A 413 18.58 -7.13 -9.73
N GLY A 414 17.80 -7.81 -10.60
CA GLY A 414 18.12 -9.16 -11.08
C GLY A 414 19.44 -9.24 -11.86
N TRP A 415 19.72 -8.26 -12.71
CA TRP A 415 20.95 -8.22 -13.53
C TRP A 415 22.18 -7.74 -12.76
N SER A 416 22.01 -6.98 -11.69
CA SER A 416 23.09 -6.38 -10.90
C SER A 416 22.85 -6.61 -9.41
N PHE A 417 22.48 -7.83 -9.05
CA PHE A 417 22.09 -8.22 -7.70
C PHE A 417 23.04 -7.71 -6.62
N GLY A 418 24.34 -7.72 -6.90
CA GLY A 418 25.37 -7.31 -5.95
C GLY A 418 25.33 -5.83 -5.55
N SER A 419 24.85 -4.92 -6.39
CA SER A 419 24.86 -3.47 -6.10
C SER A 419 23.51 -2.93 -5.68
N MET A 420 22.45 -3.14 -6.46
CA MET A 420 21.16 -2.48 -6.23
C MET A 420 20.35 -3.12 -5.10
N LEU A 421 20.41 -4.45 -4.93
CA LEU A 421 19.78 -5.11 -3.79
C LEU A 421 20.36 -4.60 -2.48
N SER A 422 21.64 -4.29 -2.47
CA SER A 422 22.31 -3.74 -1.31
C SER A 422 21.75 -2.41 -0.87
N ASP A 423 21.44 -1.54 -1.82
CA ASP A 423 20.85 -0.24 -1.55
C ASP A 423 19.43 -0.38 -0.96
N ILE A 424 18.66 -1.36 -1.47
CA ILE A 424 17.34 -1.68 -0.92
C ILE A 424 17.45 -2.21 0.51
N LEU A 425 18.42 -3.09 0.77
CA LEU A 425 18.66 -3.64 2.10
C LEU A 425 19.12 -2.56 3.08
N LEU A 426 19.90 -1.57 2.65
CA LEU A 426 20.31 -0.45 3.51
C LEU A 426 19.12 0.32 4.10
N MET A 427 17.99 0.35 3.43
CA MET A 427 16.77 0.98 3.96
C MET A 427 16.27 0.33 5.26
N MET A 428 16.76 -0.85 5.62
CA MET A 428 16.38 -1.57 6.84
C MET A 428 17.24 -1.21 8.05
N ASP A 429 18.37 -0.52 7.86
CA ASP A 429 19.28 -0.14 8.95
C ASP A 429 19.47 1.38 8.97
N PRO A 430 18.93 2.07 10.01
CA PRO A 430 18.96 3.54 10.06
C PRO A 430 20.37 4.09 10.14
N ASP A 431 21.28 3.42 10.82
CA ASP A 431 22.64 3.91 11.01
C ASP A 431 23.48 3.67 9.75
N GLU A 432 23.39 2.47 9.16
CA GLU A 432 24.03 2.14 7.90
C GLU A 432 23.47 2.99 6.73
N LEU A 433 22.16 3.26 6.73
CA LEU A 433 21.54 4.12 5.73
C LEU A 433 22.04 5.56 5.87
N LYS A 434 22.09 6.11 7.09
CA LYS A 434 22.59 7.47 7.36
C LYS A 434 24.05 7.62 6.93
N ASP A 435 24.90 6.65 7.24
CA ASP A 435 26.32 6.64 6.84
C ASP A 435 26.52 6.48 5.34
N ALA A 436 25.62 5.77 4.67
CA ALA A 436 25.66 5.58 3.21
C ALA A 436 25.13 6.78 2.43
N LEU A 437 24.19 7.54 3.00
CA LEU A 437 23.59 8.71 2.36
C LEU A 437 24.51 9.93 2.45
N THR A 438 24.81 10.51 1.31
CA THR A 438 25.43 11.85 1.24
C THR A 438 24.37 12.82 0.71
N LEU A 439 24.01 13.80 1.55
CA LEU A 439 23.02 14.83 1.22
C LEU A 439 23.74 16.16 1.04
N THR A 440 23.92 16.60 -0.20
CA THR A 440 24.51 17.90 -0.52
C THR A 440 23.45 18.86 -1.05
N PRO A 441 23.48 20.16 -0.73
CA PRO A 441 22.61 21.15 -1.35
C PRO A 441 22.78 21.12 -2.88
N LYS A 442 21.70 21.33 -3.62
CA LYS A 442 21.83 21.58 -5.06
C LYS A 442 22.41 22.98 -5.24
N GLU A 443 23.48 23.08 -6.00
CA GLU A 443 23.92 24.34 -6.54
C GLU A 443 22.82 24.86 -7.48
N ASN A 444 22.37 26.09 -7.27
CA ASN A 444 21.36 26.78 -8.09
C ASN A 444 21.86 27.04 -9.50
#